data_1de02dfd96e5af90d77300c42153976e
#
_entry.id   1de02dfd96e5af90d77300c42153976e
#
_cell.length_a   1.000
_cell.length_b   1.000
_cell.length_c   1.000
_cell.angle_alpha   90.00
_cell.angle_beta   90.00
_cell.angle_gamma   90.00
#
_symmetry.space_group_name_H-M   'P 1'
#
loop_
_entity.id
_entity.type
_entity.pdbx_description
1 polymer ?
#
loop_
_entity_poly.entity_id
_entity_poly.type
_entity_poly.pdbx_seq_one_letter_code
_entity_poly.pdbx_strand_id
1 'polypeptide(L)'
;MASPLLLLIGLRCSGKTTLGEAAARAMGTSFQDLDPLALGRLGRPTVTEAFALDGEAAWRRAESEALMDALREASGVLSLGGGTPTAPGAAAAIRAAQSEGRARVALLHPGEAELVRRLTAARGDRPKLAADDASEVLHMAAERLPLYRSLADAVIDTRLGPALCVERLRTLVTTGR
;
A
#
# COMPACT_ATOMS: atom_id res chain seq x y z
N MET A 1 25.19 5.60 -2.67
CA MET A 1 23.87 6.19 -2.92
C MET A 1 22.89 5.56 -1.95
N ALA A 2 21.94 6.31 -1.41
CA ALA A 2 20.89 5.77 -0.54
C ALA A 2 20.06 4.73 -1.30
N SER A 3 19.59 3.69 -0.59
CA SER A 3 18.67 2.71 -1.19
C SER A 3 17.32 3.38 -1.49
N PRO A 4 16.66 3.03 -2.60
CA PRO A 4 15.36 3.59 -2.93
C PRO A 4 14.32 3.19 -1.86
N LEU A 5 13.32 4.05 -1.67
CA LEU A 5 12.15 3.77 -0.85
C LEU A 5 11.36 2.60 -1.47
N LEU A 6 11.07 1.56 -0.71
CA LEU A 6 10.21 0.47 -1.14
C LEU A 6 8.75 0.79 -0.83
N LEU A 7 7.96 1.06 -1.86
CA LEU A 7 6.52 1.26 -1.74
C LEU A 7 5.79 -0.08 -1.86
N LEU A 8 4.93 -0.38 -0.91
CA LEU A 8 4.05 -1.54 -0.96
C LEU A 8 2.64 -1.09 -1.31
N ILE A 9 2.15 -1.52 -2.45
CA ILE A 9 0.78 -1.29 -2.91
C ILE A 9 0.00 -2.61 -2.97
N GLY A 10 -1.31 -2.52 -2.94
CA GLY A 10 -2.20 -3.67 -3.00
C GLY A 10 -3.50 -3.41 -2.25
N LEU A 11 -4.50 -4.21 -2.52
CA LEU A 11 -5.79 -4.11 -1.88
C LEU A 11 -5.71 -4.43 -0.38
N ARG A 12 -6.79 -4.17 0.34
CA ARG A 12 -6.92 -4.54 1.76
C ARG A 12 -6.66 -6.06 1.94
N CYS A 13 -6.10 -6.46 3.06
CA CYS A 13 -5.74 -7.85 3.38
C CYS A 13 -4.74 -8.52 2.41
N SER A 14 -4.07 -7.77 1.54
CA SER A 14 -3.00 -8.31 0.68
C SER A 14 -1.71 -8.65 1.42
N GLY A 15 -1.56 -8.23 2.69
CA GLY A 15 -0.39 -8.55 3.53
C GLY A 15 0.66 -7.43 3.62
N LYS A 16 0.35 -6.19 3.20
CA LYS A 16 1.31 -5.08 3.15
C LYS A 16 2.00 -4.81 4.49
N THR A 17 1.25 -4.64 5.56
CA THR A 17 1.82 -4.34 6.88
C THR A 17 2.71 -5.48 7.35
N THR A 18 2.21 -6.73 7.35
CA THR A 18 2.95 -7.90 7.82
C THR A 18 4.26 -8.13 7.04
N LEU A 19 4.18 -8.10 5.71
CA LEU A 19 5.34 -8.31 4.85
C LEU A 19 6.27 -7.10 4.82
N GLY A 20 5.74 -5.88 4.96
CA GLY A 20 6.51 -4.65 5.03
C GLY A 20 7.37 -4.59 6.28
N GLU A 21 6.82 -4.89 7.45
CA GLU A 21 7.57 -4.99 8.70
C GLU A 21 8.65 -6.08 8.64
N ALA A 22 8.30 -7.25 8.09
CA ALA A 22 9.26 -8.35 7.94
C ALA A 22 10.39 -7.98 6.97
N ALA A 23 10.07 -7.33 5.84
CA ALA A 23 11.05 -6.87 4.87
C ALA A 23 11.95 -5.78 5.47
N ALA A 24 11.40 -4.81 6.18
CA ALA A 24 12.16 -3.75 6.84
C ALA A 24 13.16 -4.33 7.85
N ARG A 25 12.71 -5.27 8.71
CA ARG A 25 13.61 -5.98 9.63
C ARG A 25 14.73 -6.72 8.89
N ALA A 26 14.41 -7.44 7.82
CA ALA A 26 15.40 -8.20 7.04
C ALA A 26 16.41 -7.32 6.30
N MET A 27 16.03 -6.08 5.99
CA MET A 27 16.89 -5.09 5.33
C MET A 27 17.61 -4.14 6.32
N GLY A 28 17.33 -4.25 7.62
CA GLY A 28 17.89 -3.34 8.63
C GLY A 28 17.43 -1.89 8.46
N THR A 29 16.19 -1.68 8.04
CA THR A 29 15.64 -0.33 7.77
C THR A 29 14.30 -0.11 8.46
N SER A 30 13.72 1.11 8.33
CA SER A 30 12.43 1.48 8.92
C SER A 30 11.26 0.94 8.10
N PHE A 31 10.15 0.66 8.80
CA PHE A 31 8.83 0.46 8.21
C PHE A 31 7.90 1.61 8.63
N GLN A 32 7.13 2.11 7.68
CA GLN A 32 6.07 3.10 7.92
C GLN A 32 4.79 2.66 7.23
N ASP A 33 3.64 3.02 7.82
CA ASP A 33 2.33 2.92 7.20
C ASP A 33 1.82 4.34 6.89
N LEU A 34 1.25 4.54 5.71
CA LEU A 34 0.80 5.86 5.28
C LEU A 34 -0.48 6.31 6.00
N ASP A 35 -1.35 5.37 6.40
CA ASP A 35 -2.63 5.69 7.02
C ASP A 35 -2.47 6.57 8.28
N PRO A 36 -1.58 6.26 9.24
CA PRO A 36 -1.31 7.14 10.38
C PRO A 36 -0.83 8.54 9.99
N LEU A 37 -0.03 8.68 8.93
CA LEU A 37 0.44 9.98 8.45
C LEU A 37 -0.70 10.83 7.88
N ALA A 38 -1.59 10.20 7.11
CA ALA A 38 -2.78 10.84 6.57
C ALA A 38 -3.78 11.21 7.68
N LEU A 39 -3.97 10.35 8.69
CA LEU A 39 -4.81 10.62 9.87
C LEU A 39 -4.30 11.82 10.67
N GLY A 40 -2.98 11.92 10.85
CA GLY A 40 -2.36 13.06 11.53
C GLY A 40 -2.66 14.41 10.86
N ARG A 41 -2.79 14.44 9.54
CA ARG A 41 -3.15 15.66 8.78
C ARG A 41 -4.60 16.11 9.02
N LEU A 42 -5.50 15.17 9.22
CA LEU A 42 -6.91 15.44 9.49
C LEU A 42 -7.19 15.61 10.98
N GLY A 43 -6.23 15.31 11.86
CA GLY A 43 -6.44 15.29 13.31
C GLY A 43 -7.48 14.24 13.74
N ARG A 44 -7.55 13.09 13.01
CA ARG A 44 -8.50 12.02 13.27
C ARG A 44 -7.80 10.79 13.84
N PRO A 45 -8.41 10.09 14.80
CA PRO A 45 -7.82 8.89 15.40
C PRO A 45 -7.99 7.66 14.52
N THR A 46 -9.02 7.63 13.64
CA THR A 46 -9.32 6.46 12.80
C THR A 46 -9.75 6.86 11.40
N VAL A 47 -9.49 5.96 10.43
CA VAL A 47 -9.96 6.10 9.04
C VAL A 47 -11.48 6.20 8.97
N THR A 48 -12.18 5.48 9.84
CA THR A 48 -13.64 5.52 9.95
C THR A 48 -14.15 6.91 10.29
N GLU A 49 -13.56 7.53 11.31
CA GLU A 49 -13.95 8.88 11.71
C GLU A 49 -13.60 9.92 10.64
N ALA A 50 -12.42 9.76 9.97
CA ALA A 50 -12.06 10.61 8.85
C ALA A 50 -13.08 10.54 7.71
N PHE A 51 -13.54 9.34 7.35
CA PHE A 51 -14.59 9.18 6.33
C PHE A 51 -15.94 9.74 6.79
N ALA A 52 -16.34 9.50 8.03
CA ALA A 52 -17.64 9.94 8.55
C ALA A 52 -17.74 11.45 8.72
N LEU A 53 -16.65 12.10 9.16
CA LEU A 53 -16.66 13.52 9.53
C LEU A 53 -16.13 14.43 8.42
N ASP A 54 -15.10 14.00 7.68
CA ASP A 54 -14.43 14.82 6.68
C ASP A 54 -14.76 14.37 5.23
N GLY A 55 -15.29 13.16 5.08
CA GLY A 55 -15.66 12.56 3.79
C GLY A 55 -14.48 11.97 3.01
N GLU A 56 -14.82 11.15 2.00
CA GLU A 56 -13.82 10.44 1.20
C GLU A 56 -12.86 11.39 0.48
N ALA A 57 -13.35 12.49 -0.06
CA ALA A 57 -12.52 13.45 -0.81
C ALA A 57 -11.42 14.08 0.06
N ALA A 58 -11.73 14.41 1.32
CA ALA A 58 -10.74 14.94 2.27
C ALA A 58 -9.71 13.86 2.64
N TRP A 59 -10.18 12.63 2.90
CA TRP A 59 -9.29 11.49 3.15
C TRP A 59 -8.31 11.27 1.99
N ARG A 60 -8.80 11.23 0.73
CA ARG A 60 -7.95 11.03 -0.45
C ARG A 60 -6.93 12.14 -0.65
N ARG A 61 -7.29 13.39 -0.34
CA ARG A 61 -6.31 14.49 -0.33
C ARG A 61 -5.24 14.29 0.74
N ALA A 62 -5.62 13.92 1.95
CA ALA A 62 -4.67 13.67 3.04
C ALA A 62 -3.71 12.51 2.72
N GLU A 63 -4.21 11.41 2.14
CA GLU A 63 -3.38 10.31 1.64
C GLU A 63 -2.37 10.79 0.58
N SER A 64 -2.83 11.59 -0.38
CA SER A 64 -1.98 12.11 -1.45
C SER A 64 -0.87 13.02 -0.91
N GLU A 65 -1.22 13.97 -0.04
CA GLU A 65 -0.26 14.87 0.57
C GLU A 65 0.76 14.13 1.45
N ALA A 66 0.30 13.18 2.26
CA ALA A 66 1.17 12.34 3.08
C ALA A 66 2.14 11.52 2.21
N LEU A 67 1.65 10.99 1.08
CA LEU A 67 2.49 10.28 0.12
C LEU A 67 3.55 11.20 -0.50
N MET A 68 3.18 12.41 -0.92
CA MET A 68 4.13 13.37 -1.51
C MET A 68 5.26 13.72 -0.54
N ASP A 69 4.96 13.90 0.76
CA ASP A 69 5.98 14.15 1.76
C ASP A 69 6.86 12.92 1.99
N ALA A 70 6.25 11.75 2.14
CA ALA A 70 6.99 10.51 2.31
C ALA A 70 7.93 10.21 1.12
N LEU A 71 7.52 10.51 -0.11
CA LEU A 71 8.37 10.35 -1.30
C LEU A 71 9.58 11.31 -1.31
N ARG A 72 9.54 12.41 -0.55
CA ARG A 72 10.67 13.35 -0.42
C ARG A 72 11.62 12.98 0.72
N GLU A 73 11.08 12.48 1.83
CA GLU A 73 11.80 12.41 3.10
C GLU A 73 12.01 10.98 3.61
N ALA A 74 11.12 10.05 3.26
CA ALA A 74 11.16 8.71 3.82
C ALA A 74 12.24 7.84 3.16
N SER A 75 12.71 6.88 3.94
CA SER A 75 13.59 5.79 3.52
C SER A 75 13.05 4.47 4.07
N GLY A 76 13.50 3.36 3.50
CA GLY A 76 13.10 2.03 3.96
C GLY A 76 11.87 1.50 3.26
N VAL A 77 10.85 1.09 4.00
CA VAL A 77 9.62 0.47 3.49
C VAL A 77 8.41 1.29 3.88
N LEU A 78 7.59 1.67 2.91
CA LEU A 78 6.33 2.40 3.11
C LEU A 78 5.15 1.58 2.57
N SER A 79 4.22 1.23 3.45
CA SER A 79 2.93 0.62 3.09
C SER A 79 1.93 1.73 2.72
N LEU A 80 1.33 1.65 1.54
CA LEU A 80 0.28 2.56 1.12
C LEU A 80 -1.11 2.01 1.48
N GLY A 81 -2.04 2.90 1.82
CA GLY A 81 -3.45 2.55 1.95
C GLY A 81 -4.01 1.88 0.69
N GLY A 82 -5.02 1.01 0.87
CA GLY A 82 -5.57 0.24 -0.25
C GLY A 82 -6.22 1.08 -1.36
N GLY A 83 -6.44 2.37 -1.15
CA GLY A 83 -6.95 3.30 -2.15
C GLY A 83 -5.94 4.38 -2.55
N THR A 84 -4.82 4.51 -1.85
CA THR A 84 -3.85 5.61 -2.05
C THR A 84 -3.37 5.76 -3.50
N PRO A 85 -3.05 4.70 -4.28
CA PRO A 85 -2.63 4.90 -5.66
C PRO A 85 -3.68 5.55 -6.57
N THR A 86 -4.96 5.53 -6.17
CA THR A 86 -6.06 6.19 -6.89
C THR A 86 -6.35 7.61 -6.39
N ALA A 87 -5.67 8.06 -5.33
CA ALA A 87 -5.82 9.42 -4.81
C ALA A 87 -5.29 10.47 -5.84
N PRO A 88 -5.83 11.69 -5.82
CA PRO A 88 -5.44 12.73 -6.78
C PRO A 88 -3.92 12.97 -6.80
N GLY A 89 -3.28 12.84 -7.95
CA GLY A 89 -1.84 13.06 -8.13
C GLY A 89 -0.93 11.92 -7.64
N ALA A 90 -1.44 10.95 -6.86
CA ALA A 90 -0.61 9.89 -6.27
C ALA A 90 0.13 9.04 -7.30
N ALA A 91 -0.57 8.57 -8.34
CA ALA A 91 0.05 7.77 -9.40
C ALA A 91 1.16 8.54 -10.13
N ALA A 92 0.97 9.82 -10.40
CA ALA A 92 1.97 10.67 -11.04
C ALA A 92 3.20 10.87 -10.14
N ALA A 93 3.00 11.12 -8.85
CA ALA A 93 4.08 11.27 -7.88
C ALA A 93 4.90 9.97 -7.72
N ILE A 94 4.23 8.82 -7.69
CA ILE A 94 4.90 7.51 -7.63
C ILE A 94 5.77 7.31 -8.89
N ARG A 95 5.23 7.54 -10.09
CA ARG A 95 5.99 7.40 -11.35
C ARG A 95 7.20 8.34 -11.43
N ALA A 96 7.04 9.59 -10.96
CA ALA A 96 8.15 10.54 -10.88
C ALA A 96 9.27 10.01 -9.97
N ALA A 97 8.93 9.53 -8.78
CA ALA A 97 9.91 8.96 -7.84
C ALA A 97 10.59 7.68 -8.40
N GLN A 98 9.86 6.85 -9.16
CA GLN A 98 10.43 5.69 -9.85
C GLN A 98 11.42 6.11 -10.95
N SER A 99 11.03 7.08 -11.81
CA SER A 99 11.90 7.56 -12.90
C SER A 99 13.19 8.23 -12.41
N GLU A 100 13.15 8.83 -11.22
CA GLU A 100 14.30 9.41 -10.52
C GLU A 100 15.12 8.38 -9.74
N GLY A 101 14.72 7.12 -9.74
CA GLY A 101 15.40 6.05 -8.97
C GLY A 101 15.22 6.14 -7.45
N ARG A 102 14.33 7.03 -6.96
CA ARG A 102 14.07 7.24 -5.53
C ARG A 102 13.12 6.23 -4.91
N ALA A 103 12.29 5.57 -5.72
CA ALA A 103 11.34 4.58 -5.26
C ALA A 103 11.33 3.31 -6.11
N ARG A 104 10.96 2.19 -5.49
CA ARG A 104 10.57 0.93 -6.13
C ARG A 104 9.19 0.53 -5.62
N VAL A 105 8.37 -0.02 -6.48
CA VAL A 105 6.98 -0.35 -6.17
C VAL A 105 6.75 -1.85 -6.26
N ALA A 106 6.32 -2.46 -5.17
CA ALA A 106 5.87 -3.84 -5.14
C ALA A 106 4.35 -3.92 -4.98
N LEU A 107 3.67 -4.55 -5.93
CA LEU A 107 2.26 -4.91 -5.80
C LEU A 107 2.15 -6.24 -5.06
N LEU A 108 1.58 -6.21 -3.86
CA LEU A 108 1.26 -7.41 -3.09
C LEU A 108 -0.13 -7.91 -3.48
N HIS A 109 -0.20 -9.10 -4.07
CA HIS A 109 -1.45 -9.64 -4.60
C HIS A 109 -1.54 -11.16 -4.39
N PRO A 110 -2.44 -11.63 -3.51
CA PRO A 110 -2.59 -13.07 -3.25
C PRO A 110 -3.43 -13.81 -4.30
N GLY A 111 -3.89 -13.14 -5.34
CA GLY A 111 -4.96 -13.60 -6.20
C GLY A 111 -6.34 -13.27 -5.63
N GLU A 112 -7.33 -13.17 -6.50
CA GLU A 112 -8.67 -12.67 -6.14
C GLU A 112 -9.39 -13.58 -5.15
N ALA A 113 -9.39 -14.90 -5.40
CA ALA A 113 -10.04 -15.88 -4.53
C ALA A 113 -9.47 -15.86 -3.10
N GLU A 114 -8.15 -15.77 -2.97
CA GLU A 114 -7.49 -15.69 -1.67
C GLU A 114 -7.74 -14.35 -0.99
N LEU A 115 -7.83 -13.26 -1.75
CA LEU A 115 -8.16 -11.95 -1.22
C LEU A 115 -9.57 -11.93 -0.62
N VAL A 116 -10.56 -12.49 -1.33
CA VAL A 116 -11.92 -12.67 -0.82
C VAL A 116 -11.92 -13.50 0.47
N ARG A 117 -11.21 -14.63 0.48
CA ARG A 117 -11.10 -15.49 1.67
C ARG A 117 -10.52 -14.72 2.87
N ARG A 118 -9.46 -13.95 2.67
CA ARG A 118 -8.81 -13.16 3.74
C ARG A 118 -9.72 -12.05 4.25
N LEU A 119 -10.42 -11.35 3.37
CA LEU A 119 -11.35 -10.29 3.74
C LEU A 119 -12.54 -10.83 4.53
N THR A 120 -13.09 -11.98 4.12
CA THR A 120 -14.18 -12.65 4.85
C THR A 120 -13.71 -13.14 6.23
N ALA A 121 -12.47 -13.63 6.35
CA ALA A 121 -11.90 -14.09 7.61
C ALA A 121 -11.52 -12.93 8.57
N ALA A 122 -11.20 -11.76 8.04
CA ALA A 122 -10.78 -10.57 8.80
C ALA A 122 -11.94 -9.84 9.49
N ARG A 123 -12.99 -10.54 9.90
CA ARG A 123 -14.16 -10.02 10.66
C ARG A 123 -13.72 -9.52 12.03
N GLY A 124 -13.24 -8.31 12.12
CA GLY A 124 -12.94 -7.60 13.37
C GLY A 124 -13.14 -6.12 13.19
N ASP A 125 -13.42 -5.40 14.26
CA ASP A 125 -13.66 -3.98 14.59
C ASP A 125 -13.44 -2.83 13.56
N ARG A 126 -13.39 -3.11 12.26
CA ARG A 126 -13.38 -2.03 11.26
C ARG A 126 -14.77 -1.88 10.66
N PRO A 127 -15.28 -0.63 10.54
CA PRO A 127 -16.59 -0.41 9.96
C PRO A 127 -16.67 -1.10 8.60
N LYS A 128 -17.80 -1.70 8.35
CA LYS A 128 -18.22 -2.11 7.03
C LYS A 128 -18.17 -0.86 6.13
N LEU A 129 -17.09 -0.65 5.41
CA LEU A 129 -17.24 -0.10 4.08
C LEU A 129 -18.17 -1.09 3.39
N ALA A 130 -19.14 -0.66 2.64
CA ALA A 130 -20.19 -1.51 2.07
C ALA A 130 -19.73 -2.78 1.31
N ALA A 131 -18.47 -3.14 1.38
CA ALA A 131 -17.66 -4.09 0.67
C ALA A 131 -17.35 -5.39 1.43
N ASP A 132 -18.24 -5.89 2.27
CA ASP A 132 -18.07 -7.21 2.90
C ASP A 132 -18.64 -8.35 2.03
N ASP A 133 -19.15 -8.05 0.85
CA ASP A 133 -19.56 -9.03 -0.15
C ASP A 133 -18.41 -9.33 -1.13
N ALA A 134 -18.23 -10.60 -1.45
CA ALA A 134 -17.22 -11.06 -2.40
C ALA A 134 -17.32 -10.34 -3.76
N SER A 135 -18.52 -9.98 -4.20
CA SER A 135 -18.78 -9.26 -5.44
C SER A 135 -18.17 -7.86 -5.42
N GLU A 136 -18.26 -7.16 -4.31
CA GLU A 136 -17.74 -5.80 -4.13
C GLU A 136 -16.20 -5.77 -4.06
N VAL A 137 -15.61 -6.78 -3.40
CA VAL A 137 -14.15 -6.99 -3.41
C VAL A 137 -13.64 -7.23 -4.81
N LEU A 138 -14.32 -8.06 -5.59
CA LEU A 138 -13.95 -8.36 -6.98
C LEU A 138 -14.13 -7.13 -7.87
N HIS A 139 -15.20 -6.35 -7.67
CA HIS A 139 -15.41 -5.10 -8.40
C HIS A 139 -14.29 -4.10 -8.12
N MET A 140 -13.98 -3.87 -6.84
CA MET A 140 -12.86 -3.00 -6.44
C MET A 140 -11.51 -3.50 -6.99
N ALA A 141 -11.31 -4.81 -7.04
CA ALA A 141 -10.11 -5.40 -7.62
C ALA A 141 -10.05 -5.11 -9.12
N ALA A 142 -11.13 -5.33 -9.85
CA ALA A 142 -11.21 -5.07 -11.29
C ALA A 142 -10.93 -3.60 -11.63
N GLU A 143 -11.42 -2.67 -10.82
CA GLU A 143 -11.18 -1.23 -11.02
C GLU A 143 -9.74 -0.81 -10.74
N ARG A 144 -9.13 -1.32 -9.66
CA ARG A 144 -7.84 -0.80 -9.15
C ARG A 144 -6.62 -1.57 -9.64
N LEU A 145 -6.73 -2.88 -9.85
CA LEU A 145 -5.58 -3.71 -10.23
C LEU A 145 -4.91 -3.29 -11.55
N PRO A 146 -5.63 -2.84 -12.61
CA PRO A 146 -4.96 -2.33 -13.81
C PRO A 146 -3.99 -1.20 -13.53
N LEU A 147 -4.41 -0.19 -12.74
CA LEU A 147 -3.54 0.89 -12.31
C LEU A 147 -2.37 0.38 -11.45
N TYR A 148 -2.64 -0.48 -10.47
CA TYR A 148 -1.61 -0.99 -9.56
C TYR A 148 -0.55 -1.81 -10.31
N ARG A 149 -0.97 -2.63 -11.28
CA ARG A 149 -0.04 -3.37 -12.15
C ARG A 149 0.80 -2.43 -13.01
N SER A 150 0.23 -1.31 -13.47
CA SER A 150 0.96 -0.32 -14.28
C SER A 150 1.98 0.50 -13.47
N LEU A 151 1.84 0.55 -12.15
CA LEU A 151 2.77 1.22 -11.24
C LEU A 151 3.84 0.26 -10.69
N ALA A 152 3.58 -1.04 -10.68
CA ALA A 152 4.42 -2.01 -10.01
C ALA A 152 5.69 -2.33 -10.82
N ASP A 153 6.86 -2.21 -10.20
CA ASP A 153 8.11 -2.78 -10.71
C ASP A 153 8.13 -4.32 -10.55
N ALA A 154 7.41 -4.84 -9.55
CA ALA A 154 7.22 -6.28 -9.36
C ALA A 154 5.86 -6.59 -8.74
N VAL A 155 5.28 -7.75 -9.13
CA VAL A 155 4.10 -8.32 -8.49
C VAL A 155 4.53 -9.48 -7.60
N ILE A 156 4.19 -9.40 -6.33
CA ILE A 156 4.54 -10.41 -5.31
C ILE A 156 3.29 -11.20 -4.96
N ASP A 157 3.30 -12.49 -5.29
CA ASP A 157 2.24 -13.41 -4.86
C ASP A 157 2.41 -13.73 -3.38
N THR A 158 1.52 -13.20 -2.54
CA THR A 158 1.63 -13.36 -1.09
C THR A 158 1.15 -14.72 -0.56
N ARG A 159 0.80 -15.67 -1.46
CA ARG A 159 0.56 -17.09 -1.12
C ARG A 159 1.86 -17.88 -0.97
N LEU A 160 2.96 -17.38 -1.51
CA LEU A 160 4.27 -18.05 -1.47
C LEU A 160 4.91 -18.15 -0.09
N GLY A 161 4.26 -17.60 0.92
CA GLY A 161 4.77 -17.55 2.29
C GLY A 161 5.70 -16.35 2.56
N PRO A 162 5.82 -15.95 3.83
CA PRO A 162 6.50 -14.72 4.21
C PRO A 162 7.99 -14.68 3.83
N ALA A 163 8.72 -15.76 4.01
CA ALA A 163 10.17 -15.81 3.73
C ALA A 163 10.49 -15.50 2.26
N LEU A 164 9.80 -16.14 1.32
CA LEU A 164 10.02 -15.93 -0.11
C LEU A 164 9.53 -14.55 -0.56
N CYS A 165 8.43 -14.06 0.01
CA CYS A 165 7.96 -12.71 -0.27
C CYS A 165 8.97 -11.66 0.17
N VAL A 166 9.54 -11.79 1.38
CA VAL A 166 10.56 -10.87 1.90
C VAL A 166 11.83 -10.91 1.04
N GLU A 167 12.27 -12.09 0.61
CA GLU A 167 13.41 -12.22 -0.30
C GLU A 167 13.19 -11.46 -1.61
N ARG A 168 12.03 -11.63 -2.23
CA ARG A 168 11.66 -10.91 -3.47
C ARG A 168 11.60 -9.40 -3.28
N LEU A 169 11.04 -8.93 -2.16
CA LEU A 169 11.00 -7.51 -1.82
C LEU A 169 12.41 -6.93 -1.65
N ARG A 170 13.31 -7.67 -0.98
CA ARG A 170 14.71 -7.27 -0.82
C ARG A 170 15.44 -7.20 -2.16
N THR A 171 15.28 -8.21 -3.01
CA THR A 171 15.88 -8.26 -4.34
C THR A 171 15.46 -7.06 -5.19
N LEU A 172 14.19 -6.65 -5.14
CA LEU A 172 13.67 -5.51 -5.90
C LEU A 172 14.41 -4.20 -5.59
N VAL A 173 14.85 -4.01 -4.35
CA VAL A 173 15.58 -2.81 -3.93
C VAL A 173 17.07 -2.90 -4.26
N THR A 174 17.64 -4.11 -4.29
CA THR A 174 19.08 -4.32 -4.49
C THR A 174 19.48 -4.46 -5.96
N THR A 175 18.61 -5.00 -6.83
CA THR A 175 18.91 -5.24 -8.26
C THR A 175 18.64 -4.04 -9.18
N GLY A 176 18.16 -2.95 -8.66
CA GLY A 176 17.91 -1.70 -9.39
C GLY A 176 19.15 -0.78 -9.47
N ARG A 177 20.37 -1.33 -9.28
CA ARG A 177 21.62 -0.60 -9.44
C ARG A 177 22.24 -0.82 -10.82
#